data_54fe4e650ce9b3e0bbc2214d9a5bad23
#
_entry.id   54fe4e650ce9b3e0bbc2214d9a5bad23
#
_cell.length_a   1.000
_cell.length_b   1.000
_cell.length_c   1.000
_cell.angle_alpha   90.00
_cell.angle_beta   90.00
_cell.angle_gamma   90.00
#
_symmetry.space_group_name_H-M   'P 1'
#
loop_
_entity.id
_entity.type
_entity.pdbx_description
1 polymer ?
#
loop_
_entity_poly.entity_id
_entity_poly.type
_entity_poly.pdbx_seq_one_letter_code
_entity_poly.pdbx_strand_id
1 'polypeptide(L)'
;FYPKDSTPGCTAEACNLRDNYERMLAAGYQVYGVSKDSQKSHQNFIAKYELPFPLLSDPSTEMLQAFGAWGEKKMCGKTCVGTLRKTFVFDEQGILVQLIEKVDTKNHAEQILV
;
A
#
# COMPACT_ATOMS: atom_id res chain seq x y z
N PHE A 1 -0.97 0.05 2.82
CA PHE A 1 0.27 0.20 3.61
C PHE A 1 1.34 -0.73 3.08
N TYR A 2 2.53 -0.21 2.85
CA TYR A 2 3.67 -0.98 2.34
C TYR A 2 4.97 -0.54 3.03
N PRO A 3 5.99 -1.44 3.08
CA PRO A 3 7.20 -1.18 3.89
C PRO A 3 8.08 -0.04 3.40
N LYS A 4 8.40 0.04 2.11
CA LYS A 4 9.39 1.01 1.63
C LYS A 4 9.31 1.22 0.12
N ASP A 5 9.40 2.49 -0.31
CA ASP A 5 9.46 2.87 -1.72
C ASP A 5 10.62 2.18 -2.43
N SER A 6 10.42 1.86 -3.70
CA SER A 6 11.44 1.35 -4.63
C SER A 6 12.05 0.00 -4.24
N THR A 7 11.45 -0.73 -3.30
CA THR A 7 11.82 -2.13 -3.04
C THR A 7 11.10 -3.05 -4.03
N PRO A 8 11.62 -4.26 -4.31
CA PRO A 8 11.02 -5.13 -5.34
C PRO A 8 9.54 -5.46 -5.12
N GLY A 9 9.18 -5.85 -3.90
CA GLY A 9 7.77 -6.20 -3.59
C GLY A 9 6.84 -5.01 -3.66
N CYS A 10 7.25 -3.87 -3.11
CA CYS A 10 6.44 -2.65 -3.13
C CYS A 10 6.32 -2.09 -4.54
N THR A 11 7.37 -2.17 -5.35
CA THR A 11 7.33 -1.78 -6.75
C THR A 11 6.38 -2.67 -7.54
N ALA A 12 6.43 -3.98 -7.34
CA ALA A 12 5.52 -4.92 -8.01
C ALA A 12 4.06 -4.63 -7.66
N GLU A 13 3.77 -4.38 -6.40
CA GLU A 13 2.43 -4.03 -5.93
C GLU A 13 1.94 -2.72 -6.56
N ALA A 14 2.75 -1.67 -6.49
CA ALA A 14 2.40 -0.37 -7.03
C ALA A 14 2.17 -0.42 -8.54
N CYS A 15 3.03 -1.12 -9.28
CA CYS A 15 2.90 -1.27 -10.72
C CYS A 15 1.67 -2.10 -11.12
N ASN A 16 1.34 -3.13 -10.33
CA ASN A 16 0.13 -3.91 -10.57
C ASN A 16 -1.11 -3.03 -10.40
N LEU A 17 -1.18 -2.22 -9.35
CA LEU A 17 -2.28 -1.28 -9.14
C LEU A 17 -2.33 -0.22 -10.23
N ARG A 18 -1.16 0.31 -10.65
CA ARG A 18 -1.07 1.26 -11.77
C ARG A 18 -1.64 0.69 -13.04
N ASP A 19 -1.24 -0.53 -13.41
CA ASP A 19 -1.65 -1.16 -14.66
C ASP A 19 -3.14 -1.50 -14.70
N ASN A 20 -3.78 -1.62 -13.53
CA ASN A 20 -5.20 -1.92 -13.39
C ASN A 20 -6.02 -0.74 -12.89
N TYR A 21 -5.42 0.44 -12.81
CA TYR A 21 -6.06 1.59 -12.16
C TYR A 21 -7.34 2.05 -12.88
N GLU A 22 -7.38 2.01 -14.20
CA GLU A 22 -8.60 2.34 -14.96
C GLU A 22 -9.76 1.42 -14.59
N ARG A 23 -9.49 0.13 -14.46
CA ARG A 23 -10.50 -0.85 -14.00
C ARG A 23 -10.97 -0.54 -12.59
N MET A 24 -10.05 -0.15 -11.72
CA MET A 24 -10.37 0.18 -10.32
C MET A 24 -11.20 1.45 -10.24
N LEU A 25 -10.86 2.49 -11.01
CA LEU A 25 -11.65 3.72 -11.09
C LEU A 25 -13.05 3.45 -11.65
N ALA A 26 -13.15 2.62 -12.68
CA ALA A 26 -14.44 2.24 -13.27
C ALA A 26 -15.33 1.49 -12.26
N ALA A 27 -14.71 0.75 -11.32
CA ALA A 27 -15.41 0.07 -10.24
C ALA A 27 -15.68 0.98 -9.02
N GLY A 28 -15.29 2.25 -9.09
CA GLY A 28 -15.53 3.23 -8.03
C GLY A 28 -14.45 3.32 -6.96
N TYR A 29 -13.29 2.68 -7.16
CA TYR A 29 -12.21 2.72 -6.19
C TYR A 29 -11.29 3.91 -6.40
N GLN A 30 -10.82 4.48 -5.28
CA GLN A 30 -9.69 5.40 -5.26
C GLN A 30 -8.58 4.74 -4.43
N VAL A 31 -7.33 4.89 -4.87
CA VAL A 31 -6.19 4.22 -4.26
C VAL A 31 -5.27 5.24 -3.60
N TYR A 32 -4.83 4.93 -2.40
CA TYR A 32 -3.80 5.70 -1.69
C TYR A 32 -2.76 4.72 -1.16
N GLY A 33 -1.49 4.99 -1.43
CA GLY A 33 -0.39 4.25 -0.82
C GLY A 33 0.05 4.94 0.46
N VAL A 34 0.44 4.19 1.47
CA VAL A 34 0.93 4.74 2.73
C VAL A 34 2.19 4.01 3.16
N SER A 35 3.24 4.75 3.47
CA SER A 35 4.45 4.22 4.09
C SER A 35 5.10 5.28 4.97
N LYS A 36 6.15 4.89 5.72
CA LYS A 36 6.90 5.83 6.54
C LYS A 36 7.93 6.64 5.77
N ASP A 37 8.07 6.39 4.46
CA ASP A 37 9.01 7.15 3.62
C ASP A 37 8.63 8.62 3.54
N SER A 38 9.63 9.46 3.22
CA SER A 38 9.43 10.91 3.09
C SER A 38 8.61 11.25 1.85
N GLN A 39 8.08 12.47 1.82
CA GLN A 39 7.38 12.99 0.64
C GLN A 39 8.29 13.01 -0.58
N LYS A 40 9.57 13.34 -0.40
CA LYS A 40 10.54 13.35 -1.50
C LYS A 40 10.75 11.96 -2.07
N SER A 41 10.86 10.95 -1.22
CA SER A 41 10.94 9.55 -1.64
C SER A 41 9.72 9.15 -2.45
N HIS A 42 8.53 9.50 -1.98
CA HIS A 42 7.27 9.24 -2.67
C HIS A 42 7.21 9.92 -4.02
N GLN A 43 7.63 11.19 -4.11
CA GLN A 43 7.67 11.92 -5.37
C GLN A 43 8.56 11.23 -6.40
N ASN A 44 9.74 10.76 -5.96
CA ASN A 44 10.67 10.03 -6.82
C ASN A 44 10.07 8.70 -7.28
N PHE A 45 9.40 7.98 -6.40
CA PHE A 45 8.76 6.71 -6.70
C PHE A 45 7.62 6.90 -7.71
N ILE A 46 6.76 7.88 -7.48
CA ILE A 46 5.66 8.24 -8.40
C ILE A 46 6.22 8.58 -9.78
N ALA A 47 7.25 9.44 -9.83
CA ALA A 47 7.84 9.87 -11.10
C ALA A 47 8.48 8.72 -11.86
N LYS A 48 9.21 7.85 -11.17
CA LYS A 48 9.93 6.73 -11.79
C LYS A 48 9.00 5.71 -12.43
N TYR A 49 7.88 5.42 -11.80
CA TYR A 49 6.94 4.38 -12.25
C TYR A 49 5.62 4.94 -12.78
N GLU A 50 5.50 6.26 -12.87
CA GLU A 50 4.30 6.96 -13.36
C GLU A 50 3.04 6.49 -12.63
N LEU A 51 3.10 6.49 -11.29
CA LEU A 51 1.98 6.05 -10.47
C LEU A 51 0.83 7.05 -10.53
N PRO A 52 -0.40 6.62 -10.85
CA PRO A 52 -1.55 7.52 -11.02
C PRO A 52 -2.27 7.85 -9.72
N PHE A 53 -1.82 7.33 -8.58
CA PHE A 53 -2.46 7.52 -7.29
C PHE A 53 -1.49 8.16 -6.30
N PRO A 54 -2.01 8.90 -5.29
CA PRO A 54 -1.16 9.57 -4.33
C PRO A 54 -0.54 8.59 -3.33
N LEU A 55 0.64 8.94 -2.84
CA LEU A 55 1.32 8.23 -1.76
C LEU A 55 1.38 9.15 -0.55
N LEU A 56 0.92 8.66 0.59
CA LEU A 56 0.90 9.41 1.85
C LEU A 56 2.12 9.05 2.69
N SER A 57 2.78 10.08 3.21
CA SER A 57 3.98 9.93 4.02
C SER A 57 3.60 9.90 5.51
N ASP A 58 4.05 8.87 6.22
CA ASP A 58 3.78 8.69 7.66
C ASP A 58 5.09 8.43 8.42
N PRO A 59 6.03 9.41 8.48
CA PRO A 59 7.34 9.19 9.11
C PRO A 59 7.27 8.86 10.59
N SER A 60 6.27 9.38 11.30
CA SER A 60 6.06 9.10 12.74
C SER A 60 5.39 7.77 13.00
N THR A 61 4.90 7.09 11.96
CA THR A 61 4.16 5.83 12.04
C THR A 61 2.82 5.91 12.79
N GLU A 62 2.30 7.11 13.02
CA GLU A 62 1.02 7.30 13.71
C GLU A 62 -0.13 6.61 12.98
N MET A 63 -0.24 6.82 11.67
CA MET A 63 -1.27 6.18 10.85
C MET A 63 -1.06 4.67 10.77
N LEU A 64 0.18 4.24 10.58
CA LEU A 64 0.53 2.82 10.54
C LEU A 64 0.11 2.11 11.83
N GLN A 65 0.37 2.72 12.98
CA GLN A 65 -0.01 2.16 14.27
C GLN A 65 -1.54 2.18 14.46
N ALA A 66 -2.18 3.28 14.08
CA ALA A 66 -3.63 3.44 14.23
C ALA A 66 -4.40 2.37 13.44
N PHE A 67 -3.91 1.98 12.27
CA PHE A 67 -4.54 0.94 11.44
C PHE A 67 -4.03 -0.47 11.74
N GLY A 68 -3.13 -0.65 12.70
CA GLY A 68 -2.56 -1.96 12.99
C GLY A 68 -1.62 -2.48 11.91
N ALA A 69 -1.06 -1.59 11.11
CA ALA A 69 -0.11 -1.94 10.04
C ALA A 69 1.35 -1.78 10.48
N TRP A 70 1.57 -1.71 11.77
CA TRP A 70 2.90 -1.59 12.39
C TRP A 70 3.03 -2.61 13.51
N GLY A 71 4.07 -3.42 13.49
CA GLY A 71 4.26 -4.42 14.53
C GLY A 71 5.41 -5.36 14.22
N GLU A 72 5.45 -6.46 14.95
CA GLU A 72 6.47 -7.49 14.79
C GLU A 72 6.25 -8.28 13.50
N LYS A 73 7.34 -8.52 12.79
CA LYS A 73 7.35 -9.37 11.61
C LYS A 73 8.67 -10.14 11.54
N LYS A 74 8.62 -11.31 10.91
CA LYS A 74 9.82 -12.12 10.68
C LYS A 74 10.43 -11.79 9.33
N MET A 75 11.73 -11.47 9.34
CA MET A 75 12.52 -11.27 8.13
C MET A 75 13.83 -12.01 8.27
N CYS A 76 14.14 -12.88 7.31
CA CYS A 76 15.40 -13.66 7.27
C CYS A 76 15.66 -14.41 8.58
N GLY A 77 14.61 -14.99 9.17
CA GLY A 77 14.71 -15.75 10.41
C GLY A 77 14.80 -14.92 11.69
N LYS A 78 14.74 -13.59 11.58
CA LYS A 78 14.76 -12.68 12.73
C LYS A 78 13.45 -11.96 12.90
N THR A 79 13.06 -11.71 14.14
CA THR A 79 11.89 -10.88 14.46
C THR A 79 12.32 -9.42 14.49
N CYS A 80 11.63 -8.57 13.74
CA CYS A 80 11.86 -7.13 13.78
C CYS A 80 10.53 -6.39 13.82
N VAL A 81 10.56 -5.12 14.21
CA VAL A 81 9.37 -4.24 14.20
C VAL A 81 9.41 -3.39 12.93
N GLY A 82 8.30 -3.34 12.23
CA GLY A 82 8.21 -2.56 11.00
C GLY A 82 6.81 -2.55 10.43
N THR A 83 6.69 -2.02 9.22
CA THR A 83 5.41 -1.95 8.50
C THR A 83 4.92 -3.35 8.14
N LEU A 84 3.70 -3.65 8.50
CA LEU A 84 2.99 -4.85 8.05
C LEU A 84 2.25 -4.49 6.76
N ARG A 85 2.49 -5.25 5.69
CA ARG A 85 1.82 -5.01 4.40
C ARG A 85 0.36 -5.42 4.52
N LYS A 86 -0.52 -4.43 4.49
CA LYS A 86 -1.97 -4.63 4.59
C LYS A 86 -2.69 -3.66 3.68
N THR A 87 -3.85 -4.06 3.20
CA THR A 87 -4.72 -3.18 2.42
C THR A 87 -6.09 -3.13 3.08
N PHE A 88 -6.59 -1.93 3.23
CA PHE A 88 -7.90 -1.64 3.81
C PHE A 88 -8.78 -1.03 2.72
N VAL A 89 -9.99 -1.55 2.58
CA VAL A 89 -10.99 -1.01 1.65
C VAL A 89 -12.15 -0.46 2.45
N PHE A 90 -12.46 0.81 2.21
CA PHE A 90 -13.56 1.53 2.87
C PHE A 90 -14.64 1.85 1.85
N ASP A 91 -15.90 1.89 2.31
CA ASP A 91 -17.01 2.34 1.49
C ASP A 91 -17.10 3.87 1.45
N GLU A 92 -18.13 4.40 0.80
CA GLU A 92 -18.34 5.85 0.63
C GLU A 92 -18.54 6.58 1.97
N GLN A 93 -18.95 5.88 3.00
CA GLN A 93 -19.16 6.42 4.33
C GLN A 93 -17.96 6.25 5.26
N GLY A 94 -16.85 5.74 4.75
CA GLY A 94 -15.65 5.50 5.54
C GLY A 94 -15.71 4.26 6.41
N ILE A 95 -16.61 3.32 6.13
CA ILE A 95 -16.73 2.07 6.87
C ILE A 95 -15.85 1.02 6.20
N LEU A 96 -15.04 0.31 7.01
CA LEU A 96 -14.17 -0.76 6.51
C LEU A 96 -15.00 -1.93 6.02
N VAL A 97 -14.88 -2.26 4.73
CA VAL A 97 -15.63 -3.36 4.11
C VAL A 97 -14.75 -4.55 3.74
N GLN A 98 -13.44 -4.35 3.65
CA GLN A 98 -12.51 -5.42 3.32
C GLN A 98 -11.13 -5.15 3.92
N LEU A 99 -10.51 -6.17 4.47
CA LEU A 99 -9.13 -6.14 4.96
C LEU A 99 -8.35 -7.26 4.29
N ILE A 100 -7.26 -6.91 3.59
CA ILE A 100 -6.37 -7.88 2.95
C ILE A 100 -5.07 -7.89 3.75
N GLU A 101 -4.83 -8.96 4.49
CA GLU A 101 -3.62 -9.13 5.31
C GLU A 101 -2.52 -9.88 4.57
N LYS A 102 -2.88 -10.74 3.62
CA LYS A 102 -1.93 -11.45 2.76
C LYS A 102 -1.98 -10.86 1.37
N VAL A 103 -1.19 -9.81 1.16
CA VAL A 103 -1.14 -9.11 -0.12
C VAL A 103 -0.30 -9.90 -1.12
N ASP A 104 -0.89 -10.22 -2.26
CA ASP A 104 -0.17 -10.74 -3.42
C ASP A 104 0.32 -9.55 -4.24
N THR A 105 1.60 -9.22 -4.12
CA THR A 105 2.17 -8.02 -4.73
C THR A 105 2.09 -8.01 -6.25
N LYS A 106 1.98 -9.17 -6.88
CA LYS A 106 1.90 -9.29 -8.34
C LYS A 106 0.47 -9.28 -8.87
N ASN A 107 -0.53 -9.53 -8.02
CA ASN A 107 -1.93 -9.64 -8.41
C ASN A 107 -2.85 -8.89 -7.43
N HIS A 108 -2.38 -7.81 -6.85
CA HIS A 108 -3.11 -7.12 -5.78
C HIS A 108 -4.42 -6.50 -6.25
N ALA A 109 -4.45 -5.93 -7.46
CA ALA A 109 -5.68 -5.39 -8.03
C ALA A 109 -6.77 -6.46 -8.14
N GLU A 110 -6.42 -7.68 -8.51
CA GLU A 110 -7.35 -8.80 -8.58
C GLU A 110 -7.92 -9.15 -7.19
N GLN A 111 -7.08 -9.08 -6.16
CA GLN A 111 -7.55 -9.31 -4.79
C GLN A 111 -8.60 -8.29 -4.35
N ILE A 112 -8.45 -7.04 -4.76
CA ILE A 112 -9.37 -5.95 -4.41
C ILE A 112 -10.66 -6.04 -5.22
N LEU A 113 -10.56 -6.35 -6.52
CA LEU A 113 -11.67 -6.32 -7.46
C LEU A 113 -12.58 -7.56 -7.40
N VAL A 114 -12.20 -8.57 -6.67
CA VAL A 114 -13.01 -9.79 -6.51
C VAL A 114 -14.28 -9.54 -5.71
#